data_612b5856eab1810f2bfe95fc0de6b5ae
#
_entry.id   612b5856eab1810f2bfe95fc0de6b5ae
#
_cell.length_a   1.000
_cell.length_b   1.000
_cell.length_c   1.000
_cell.angle_alpha   90.00
_cell.angle_beta   90.00
_cell.angle_gamma   90.00
#
_symmetry.space_group_name_H-M   'P 1'
#
loop_
_entity.id
_entity.type
_entity.pdbx_description
1 polymer ?
#
loop_
_entity_poly.entity_id
_entity_poly.type
_entity_poly.pdbx_seq_one_letter_code
_entity_poly.pdbx_strand_id
1 'polypeptide(L)'
;MKDITNGEVADVYVVFAMTNKELGNKGISAFIVEKGWEGFSFGSHEKKMGIRGSSTCELIFENVKVPKENLLGEVNKGFKIAMATLDGGRIGIAAQALGIAEGALDAAVEYVKTREQFGRPIAAFQNTKFTLADMKTRVEAARYLVYSAACAKDNGEPYSDKAAMAKLFASETAREVTWRAVQLFGGYGYTRDYPVERMMRDAKITEIYEGTSEIQKMVIAGNLLK
;
A
#
# COMPACT_ATOMS: atom_id res chain seq x y z
N MET A 1 -15.43 -11.67 -6.84
CA MET A 1 -14.17 -10.90 -6.73
C MET A 1 -13.62 -11.09 -5.32
N LYS A 2 -12.36 -11.51 -5.15
CA LYS A 2 -11.77 -11.83 -3.84
C LYS A 2 -10.88 -10.67 -3.35
N ASP A 3 -10.61 -10.65 -2.06
CA ASP A 3 -9.65 -9.75 -1.39
C ASP A 3 -9.95 -8.25 -1.59
N ILE A 4 -11.23 -7.85 -1.53
CA ILE A 4 -11.62 -6.45 -1.73
C ILE A 4 -11.58 -5.69 -0.40
N THR A 5 -10.68 -4.72 -0.33
CA THR A 5 -10.56 -3.83 0.83
C THR A 5 -11.82 -3.00 1.00
N ASN A 6 -12.30 -2.92 2.24
CA ASN A 6 -13.54 -2.24 2.63
C ASN A 6 -14.80 -2.75 1.90
N GLY A 7 -14.75 -3.95 1.31
CA GLY A 7 -15.83 -4.48 0.49
C GLY A 7 -17.19 -4.45 1.18
N GLU A 8 -17.29 -4.86 2.43
CA GLU A 8 -18.56 -4.87 3.16
C GLU A 8 -18.96 -3.50 3.73
N VAL A 9 -17.99 -2.64 4.07
CA VAL A 9 -18.26 -1.36 4.74
C VAL A 9 -18.50 -0.20 3.77
N ALA A 10 -18.11 -0.34 2.51
CA ALA A 10 -18.40 0.64 1.47
C ALA A 10 -19.89 0.61 1.09
N ASP A 11 -20.42 1.75 0.66
CA ASP A 11 -21.78 1.88 0.14
C ASP A 11 -21.81 1.96 -1.40
N VAL A 12 -20.70 2.41 -2.00
CA VAL A 12 -20.55 2.57 -3.45
C VAL A 12 -19.25 1.92 -3.91
N TYR A 13 -19.31 1.25 -5.06
CA TYR A 13 -18.22 0.47 -5.64
C TYR A 13 -17.97 0.89 -7.09
N VAL A 14 -16.72 1.03 -7.47
CA VAL A 14 -16.33 1.10 -8.87
C VAL A 14 -15.92 -0.30 -9.32
N VAL A 15 -16.73 -0.90 -10.18
CA VAL A 15 -16.55 -2.27 -10.65
C VAL A 15 -16.07 -2.27 -12.10
N PHE A 16 -14.93 -2.91 -12.34
CA PHE A 16 -14.39 -3.13 -13.68
C PHE A 16 -14.84 -4.50 -14.18
N ALA A 17 -15.57 -4.53 -15.29
CA ALA A 17 -16.09 -5.74 -15.87
C ALA A 17 -15.78 -5.84 -17.37
N MET A 18 -15.61 -7.08 -17.83
CA MET A 18 -15.40 -7.40 -19.23
C MET A 18 -16.71 -7.27 -20.01
N THR A 19 -16.84 -6.26 -20.83
CA THR A 19 -18.02 -6.03 -21.69
C THR A 19 -17.83 -6.52 -23.13
N ASN A 20 -16.59 -6.66 -23.60
CA ASN A 20 -16.27 -7.27 -24.90
C ASN A 20 -15.01 -8.12 -24.81
N LYS A 21 -15.16 -9.44 -24.79
CA LYS A 21 -14.04 -10.39 -24.66
C LYS A 21 -13.07 -10.38 -25.86
N GLU A 22 -13.56 -10.06 -27.05
CA GLU A 22 -12.77 -10.07 -28.27
C GLU A 22 -11.68 -8.97 -28.28
N LEU A 23 -11.93 -7.89 -27.54
CA LEU A 23 -11.01 -6.77 -27.43
C LEU A 23 -9.94 -6.96 -26.32
N GLY A 24 -9.92 -8.09 -25.61
CA GLY A 24 -9.02 -8.31 -24.47
C GLY A 24 -9.14 -7.17 -23.45
N ASN A 25 -8.03 -6.65 -22.94
CA ASN A 25 -8.03 -5.57 -21.94
C ASN A 25 -8.75 -4.28 -22.42
N LYS A 26 -8.82 -4.08 -23.73
CA LYS A 26 -9.57 -2.94 -24.32
C LYS A 26 -11.08 -3.14 -24.28
N GLY A 27 -11.56 -4.32 -23.89
CA GLY A 27 -12.98 -4.63 -23.74
C GLY A 27 -13.53 -4.47 -22.33
N ILE A 28 -12.77 -3.85 -21.42
CA ILE A 28 -13.17 -3.61 -20.02
C ILE A 28 -13.89 -2.27 -19.93
N SER A 29 -15.03 -2.26 -19.23
CA SER A 29 -15.76 -1.05 -18.84
C SER A 29 -15.79 -0.89 -17.32
N ALA A 30 -16.02 0.32 -16.84
CA ALA A 30 -16.14 0.63 -15.42
C ALA A 30 -17.59 1.03 -15.10
N PHE A 31 -18.08 0.58 -13.95
CA PHE A 31 -19.46 0.81 -13.49
C PHE A 31 -19.48 1.26 -12.04
N ILE A 32 -20.41 2.14 -11.71
CA ILE A 32 -20.75 2.48 -10.32
C ILE A 32 -21.85 1.52 -9.87
N VAL A 33 -21.60 0.76 -8.80
CA VAL A 33 -22.53 -0.19 -8.22
C VAL A 33 -22.75 0.19 -6.76
N GLU A 34 -24.02 0.18 -6.32
CA GLU A 34 -24.37 0.53 -4.96
C GLU A 34 -24.64 -0.72 -4.11
N LYS A 35 -24.37 -0.59 -2.82
CA LYS A 35 -24.65 -1.63 -1.84
C LYS A 35 -26.16 -1.91 -1.79
N GLY A 36 -26.51 -3.18 -1.66
CA GLY A 36 -27.90 -3.60 -1.51
C GLY A 36 -28.66 -3.84 -2.82
N TRP A 37 -28.03 -3.68 -3.99
CA TRP A 37 -28.66 -4.07 -5.25
C TRP A 37 -28.90 -5.58 -5.30
N GLU A 38 -30.04 -5.97 -5.92
CA GLU A 38 -30.38 -7.38 -6.12
C GLU A 38 -29.26 -8.12 -6.87
N GLY A 39 -28.86 -9.29 -6.32
CA GLY A 39 -27.76 -10.09 -6.87
C GLY A 39 -26.37 -9.64 -6.43
N PHE A 40 -26.22 -8.57 -5.64
CA PHE A 40 -24.96 -8.18 -5.05
C PHE A 40 -24.90 -8.61 -3.57
N SER A 41 -23.89 -9.40 -3.23
CA SER A 41 -23.70 -9.91 -1.87
C SER A 41 -22.22 -10.02 -1.50
N PHE A 42 -21.95 -10.34 -0.24
CA PHE A 42 -20.60 -10.45 0.31
C PHE A 42 -20.31 -11.90 0.69
N GLY A 43 -19.10 -12.34 0.41
CA GLY A 43 -18.60 -13.65 0.81
C GLY A 43 -17.79 -13.60 2.10
N SER A 44 -16.81 -14.49 2.21
CA SER A 44 -15.96 -14.61 3.40
C SER A 44 -15.09 -13.40 3.66
N HIS A 45 -14.87 -13.12 4.96
CA HIS A 45 -13.88 -12.14 5.42
C HIS A 45 -12.49 -12.75 5.52
N GLU A 46 -11.48 -12.02 5.06
CA GLU A 46 -10.10 -12.47 5.11
C GLU A 46 -9.46 -12.24 6.48
N LYS A 47 -8.83 -13.29 7.02
CA LYS A 47 -8.03 -13.22 8.25
C LYS A 47 -6.60 -12.78 7.89
N LYS A 48 -6.33 -11.49 7.97
CA LYS A 48 -5.08 -10.90 7.49
C LYS A 48 -3.96 -10.89 8.53
N MET A 49 -2.71 -10.90 8.06
CA MET A 49 -1.49 -10.73 8.85
C MET A 49 -1.45 -9.35 9.52
N GLY A 50 -1.70 -8.27 8.76
CA GLY A 50 -1.68 -6.88 9.18
C GLY A 50 -2.87 -6.09 8.63
N ILE A 51 -2.88 -4.77 8.87
CA ILE A 51 -3.97 -3.84 8.52
C ILE A 51 -5.35 -4.42 8.93
N ARG A 52 -5.41 -4.99 10.11
CA ARG A 52 -6.61 -5.71 10.60
C ARG A 52 -7.77 -4.77 10.91
N GLY A 53 -7.49 -3.48 11.09
CA GLY A 53 -8.52 -2.45 11.27
C GLY A 53 -9.30 -2.12 9.99
N SER A 54 -8.81 -2.52 8.81
CA SER A 54 -9.53 -2.41 7.53
C SER A 54 -10.06 -3.78 7.14
N SER A 55 -11.38 -3.89 6.90
CA SER A 55 -12.00 -5.14 6.46
C SER A 55 -11.58 -5.49 5.03
N THR A 56 -11.58 -6.78 4.72
CA THR A 56 -11.32 -7.31 3.38
C THR A 56 -12.24 -8.51 3.19
N CYS A 57 -13.05 -8.51 2.15
CA CYS A 57 -13.97 -9.60 1.87
C CYS A 57 -14.12 -9.87 0.38
N GLU A 58 -14.78 -10.98 0.06
CA GLU A 58 -15.18 -11.30 -1.29
C GLU A 58 -16.44 -10.51 -1.66
N LEU A 59 -16.50 -9.99 -2.90
CA LEU A 59 -17.71 -9.44 -3.52
C LEU A 59 -18.25 -10.43 -4.53
N ILE A 60 -19.55 -10.72 -4.44
CA ILE A 60 -20.29 -11.69 -5.27
C ILE A 60 -21.32 -10.91 -6.09
N PHE A 61 -21.30 -11.09 -7.41
CA PHE A 61 -22.23 -10.49 -8.35
C PHE A 61 -22.93 -11.60 -9.15
N GLU A 62 -24.23 -11.74 -8.95
CA GLU A 62 -25.06 -12.77 -9.61
C GLU A 62 -26.24 -12.07 -10.31
N ASN A 63 -26.15 -11.91 -11.62
CA ASN A 63 -27.17 -11.27 -12.44
C ASN A 63 -27.54 -9.83 -12.00
N VAL A 64 -26.61 -9.10 -11.40
CA VAL A 64 -26.82 -7.70 -10.98
C VAL A 64 -27.15 -6.84 -12.20
N LYS A 65 -28.29 -6.17 -12.16
CA LYS A 65 -28.72 -5.25 -13.20
C LYS A 65 -28.15 -3.86 -12.93
N VAL A 66 -27.17 -3.44 -13.72
CA VAL A 66 -26.56 -2.13 -13.61
C VAL A 66 -27.24 -1.15 -14.59
N PRO A 67 -27.84 -0.04 -14.12
CA PRO A 67 -28.44 0.97 -14.98
C PRO A 67 -27.40 1.56 -15.95
N LYS A 68 -27.84 1.99 -17.13
CA LYS A 68 -26.96 2.53 -18.17
C LYS A 68 -26.23 3.81 -17.70
N GLU A 69 -26.89 4.62 -16.91
CA GLU A 69 -26.38 5.85 -16.31
C GLU A 69 -25.25 5.63 -15.30
N ASN A 70 -25.12 4.40 -14.79
CA ASN A 70 -24.04 4.00 -13.88
C ASN A 70 -22.74 3.57 -14.61
N LEU A 71 -22.72 3.66 -15.95
CA LEU A 71 -21.47 3.52 -16.69
C LEU A 71 -20.54 4.69 -16.36
N LEU A 72 -19.36 4.38 -15.84
CA LEU A 72 -18.32 5.36 -15.55
C LEU A 72 -17.47 5.56 -16.81
N GLY A 73 -17.60 6.74 -17.41
CA GLY A 73 -16.94 7.07 -18.68
C GLY A 73 -17.61 6.41 -19.90
N GLU A 74 -16.83 5.76 -20.75
CA GLU A 74 -17.29 5.15 -22.00
C GLU A 74 -17.17 3.62 -21.95
N VAL A 75 -18.04 2.93 -22.69
CA VAL A 75 -17.95 1.48 -22.91
C VAL A 75 -16.57 1.12 -23.47
N ASN A 76 -15.97 0.06 -22.93
CA ASN A 76 -14.65 -0.44 -23.32
C ASN A 76 -13.47 0.53 -23.04
N LYS A 77 -13.65 1.53 -22.15
CA LYS A 77 -12.58 2.43 -21.68
C LYS A 77 -12.22 2.26 -20.20
N GLY A 78 -12.81 1.31 -19.52
CA GLY A 78 -12.58 1.07 -18.09
C GLY A 78 -11.12 0.73 -17.74
N PHE A 79 -10.40 0.03 -18.62
CA PHE A 79 -8.99 -0.27 -18.38
C PHE A 79 -8.12 0.99 -18.25
N LYS A 80 -8.39 2.02 -19.06
CA LYS A 80 -7.70 3.31 -18.97
C LYS A 80 -7.98 4.00 -17.64
N ILE A 81 -9.24 3.93 -17.16
CA ILE A 81 -9.65 4.48 -15.86
C ILE A 81 -8.90 3.74 -14.75
N ALA A 82 -8.87 2.40 -14.78
CA ALA A 82 -8.16 1.59 -13.80
C ALA A 82 -6.67 1.96 -13.71
N MET A 83 -5.98 2.10 -14.84
CA MET A 83 -4.55 2.44 -14.86
C MET A 83 -4.28 3.83 -14.28
N ALA A 84 -5.10 4.83 -14.62
CA ALA A 84 -4.97 6.18 -14.06
C ALA A 84 -5.23 6.20 -12.54
N THR A 85 -6.21 5.43 -12.07
CA THR A 85 -6.51 5.29 -10.64
C THR A 85 -5.35 4.63 -9.88
N LEU A 86 -4.77 3.57 -10.45
CA LEU A 86 -3.63 2.86 -9.85
C LEU A 86 -2.38 3.75 -9.75
N ASP A 87 -2.11 4.61 -10.74
CA ASP A 87 -0.97 5.53 -10.67
C ASP A 87 -1.10 6.50 -9.48
N GLY A 88 -2.30 7.01 -9.21
CA GLY A 88 -2.58 7.82 -8.02
C GLY A 88 -2.52 7.02 -6.72
N GLY A 89 -3.06 5.81 -6.73
CA GLY A 89 -3.05 4.88 -5.60
C GLY A 89 -1.64 4.51 -5.13
N ARG A 90 -0.69 4.33 -6.06
CA ARG A 90 0.72 4.06 -5.75
C ARG A 90 1.35 5.13 -4.88
N ILE A 91 1.05 6.41 -5.11
CA ILE A 91 1.53 7.51 -4.25
C ILE A 91 0.94 7.39 -2.84
N GLY A 92 -0.35 7.08 -2.71
CA GLY A 92 -1.01 6.87 -1.42
C GLY A 92 -0.37 5.73 -0.62
N ILE A 93 -0.11 4.58 -1.28
CA ILE A 93 0.56 3.44 -0.62
C ILE A 93 2.02 3.75 -0.29
N ALA A 94 2.74 4.49 -1.12
CA ALA A 94 4.08 4.95 -0.82
C ALA A 94 4.10 5.86 0.43
N ALA A 95 3.14 6.76 0.55
CA ALA A 95 2.98 7.62 1.73
C ALA A 95 2.62 6.82 3.00
N GLN A 96 1.73 5.83 2.89
CA GLN A 96 1.41 4.91 3.99
C GLN A 96 2.66 4.15 4.45
N ALA A 97 3.43 3.57 3.53
CA ALA A 97 4.66 2.86 3.83
C ALA A 97 5.69 3.76 4.52
N LEU A 98 5.87 4.99 4.01
CA LEU A 98 6.73 6.01 4.62
C LEU A 98 6.31 6.32 6.06
N GLY A 99 5.01 6.54 6.31
CA GLY A 99 4.49 6.82 7.65
C GLY A 99 4.70 5.67 8.63
N ILE A 100 4.53 4.41 8.18
CA ILE A 100 4.83 3.22 9.00
C ILE A 100 6.33 3.13 9.32
N ALA A 101 7.20 3.38 8.33
CA ALA A 101 8.65 3.37 8.54
C ALA A 101 9.09 4.46 9.51
N GLU A 102 8.58 5.67 9.37
CA GLU A 102 8.87 6.79 10.26
C GLU A 102 8.43 6.52 11.69
N GLY A 103 7.18 6.07 11.90
CA GLY A 103 6.68 5.72 13.22
C GLY A 103 7.47 4.60 13.89
N ALA A 104 7.95 3.61 13.13
CA ALA A 104 8.79 2.55 13.65
C ALA A 104 10.20 3.04 14.04
N LEU A 105 10.77 3.95 13.24
CA LEU A 105 12.04 4.60 13.55
C LEU A 105 11.93 5.45 14.83
N ASP A 106 10.90 6.27 14.95
CA ASP A 106 10.67 7.13 16.11
C ASP A 106 10.51 6.29 17.40
N ALA A 107 9.69 5.24 17.34
CA ALA A 107 9.54 4.31 18.45
C ALA A 107 10.88 3.65 18.85
N ALA A 108 11.67 3.24 17.85
CA ALA A 108 12.99 2.64 18.11
C ALA A 108 13.97 3.65 18.75
N VAL A 109 14.00 4.89 18.27
CA VAL A 109 14.85 5.97 18.80
C VAL A 109 14.53 6.23 20.27
N GLU A 110 13.26 6.35 20.64
CA GLU A 110 12.87 6.59 22.03
C GLU A 110 13.18 5.37 22.93
N TYR A 111 12.94 4.16 22.44
CA TYR A 111 13.22 2.96 23.19
C TYR A 111 14.71 2.78 23.50
N VAL A 112 15.60 2.96 22.52
CA VAL A 112 17.05 2.72 22.72
C VAL A 112 17.69 3.74 23.65
N LYS A 113 17.11 4.93 23.84
CA LYS A 113 17.57 5.95 24.79
C LYS A 113 17.28 5.56 26.24
N THR A 114 16.19 4.83 26.47
CA THR A 114 15.71 4.50 27.81
C THR A 114 16.05 3.07 28.25
N ARG A 115 16.15 2.15 27.28
CA ARG A 115 16.49 0.75 27.57
C ARG A 115 17.95 0.60 27.91
N GLU A 116 18.25 0.05 29.10
CA GLU A 116 19.60 -0.21 29.54
C GLU A 116 19.96 -1.69 29.51
N GLN A 117 21.17 -1.99 29.08
CA GLN A 117 21.84 -3.29 29.18
C GLN A 117 23.35 -3.08 29.30
N PHE A 118 24.00 -3.99 30.02
CA PHE A 118 25.45 -3.91 30.30
C PHE A 118 25.85 -2.57 30.94
N GLY A 119 24.99 -2.05 31.84
CA GLY A 119 25.24 -0.85 32.61
C GLY A 119 25.13 0.48 31.87
N ARG A 120 24.49 0.52 30.69
CA ARG A 120 24.30 1.74 29.89
C ARG A 120 23.10 1.62 28.94
N PRO A 121 22.53 2.76 28.51
CA PRO A 121 21.53 2.76 27.46
C PRO A 121 22.01 2.06 26.18
N ILE A 122 21.13 1.28 25.53
CA ILE A 122 21.53 0.56 24.32
C ILE A 122 21.86 1.50 23.15
N ALA A 123 21.40 2.77 23.19
CA ALA A 123 21.83 3.84 22.28
C ALA A 123 23.36 4.12 22.32
N ALA A 124 24.04 3.74 23.41
CA ALA A 124 25.49 3.95 23.53
C ALA A 124 26.32 2.99 22.65
N PHE A 125 25.74 1.84 22.25
CA PHE A 125 26.43 0.85 21.44
C PHE A 125 26.56 1.29 19.98
N GLN A 126 27.76 1.07 19.41
CA GLN A 126 28.07 1.48 18.04
C GLN A 126 27.13 0.87 16.99
N ASN A 127 26.84 -0.44 17.13
CA ASN A 127 25.92 -1.13 16.23
C ASN A 127 24.51 -0.51 16.24
N THR A 128 23.98 -0.14 17.41
CA THR A 128 22.68 0.56 17.53
C THR A 128 22.70 1.88 16.79
N LYS A 129 23.77 2.67 16.94
CA LYS A 129 23.94 3.95 16.23
C LYS A 129 23.97 3.77 14.72
N PHE A 130 24.71 2.78 14.23
CA PHE A 130 24.79 2.49 12.78
C PHE A 130 23.42 2.04 12.24
N THR A 131 22.72 1.14 12.96
CA THR A 131 21.39 0.71 12.57
C THR A 131 20.40 1.87 12.46
N LEU A 132 20.38 2.76 13.44
CA LEU A 132 19.52 3.94 13.42
C LEU A 132 19.89 4.93 12.29
N ALA A 133 21.18 5.13 12.02
CA ALA A 133 21.63 5.97 10.92
C ALA A 133 21.17 5.43 9.56
N ASP A 134 21.31 4.12 9.33
CA ASP A 134 20.81 3.47 8.12
C ASP A 134 19.28 3.59 7.98
N MET A 135 18.53 3.33 9.07
CA MET A 135 17.07 3.47 9.09
C MET A 135 16.67 4.89 8.73
N LYS A 136 17.28 5.91 9.36
CA LYS A 136 17.00 7.33 9.10
C LYS A 136 17.27 7.70 7.65
N THR A 137 18.42 7.29 7.11
CA THR A 137 18.80 7.57 5.72
C THR A 137 17.79 7.01 4.73
N ARG A 138 17.32 5.76 4.94
CA ARG A 138 16.29 5.13 4.10
C ARG A 138 14.95 5.86 4.18
N VAL A 139 14.51 6.24 5.38
CA VAL A 139 13.27 6.98 5.58
C VAL A 139 13.31 8.32 4.85
N GLU A 140 14.42 9.06 4.95
CA GLU A 140 14.57 10.35 4.24
C GLU A 140 14.58 10.16 2.71
N ALA A 141 15.31 9.18 2.20
CA ALA A 141 15.31 8.89 0.77
C ALA A 141 13.89 8.53 0.26
N ALA A 142 13.13 7.71 1.02
CA ALA A 142 11.75 7.38 0.71
C ALA A 142 10.86 8.63 0.71
N ARG A 143 11.03 9.54 1.67
CA ARG A 143 10.30 10.81 1.78
C ARG A 143 10.44 11.65 0.52
N TYR A 144 11.69 11.84 0.05
CA TYR A 144 11.96 12.63 -1.16
C TYR A 144 11.31 12.00 -2.40
N LEU A 145 11.34 10.67 -2.54
CA LEU A 145 10.69 9.99 -3.66
C LEU A 145 9.16 10.14 -3.61
N VAL A 146 8.55 9.99 -2.43
CA VAL A 146 7.09 10.15 -2.25
C VAL A 146 6.66 11.56 -2.58
N TYR A 147 7.35 12.57 -2.04
CA TYR A 147 7.02 13.97 -2.28
C TYR A 147 7.25 14.37 -3.74
N SER A 148 8.34 13.88 -4.36
CA SER A 148 8.59 14.12 -5.79
C SER A 148 7.45 13.58 -6.67
N ALA A 149 6.92 12.40 -6.37
CA ALA A 149 5.79 11.83 -7.09
C ALA A 149 4.49 12.62 -6.86
N ALA A 150 4.22 13.02 -5.61
CA ALA A 150 3.05 13.82 -5.25
C ALA A 150 3.07 15.19 -5.94
N CYS A 151 4.19 15.92 -5.85
CA CYS A 151 4.34 17.23 -6.50
C CYS A 151 4.19 17.14 -8.03
N ALA A 152 4.75 16.11 -8.67
CA ALA A 152 4.59 15.93 -10.10
C ALA A 152 3.12 15.74 -10.50
N LYS A 153 2.36 14.96 -9.70
CA LYS A 153 0.91 14.80 -9.90
C LYS A 153 0.16 16.12 -9.74
N ASP A 154 0.45 16.87 -8.68
CA ASP A 154 -0.23 18.14 -8.39
C ASP A 154 0.05 19.21 -9.47
N ASN A 155 1.25 19.18 -10.04
CA ASN A 155 1.65 20.06 -11.15
C ASN A 155 1.12 19.60 -12.52
N GLY A 156 0.41 18.49 -12.62
CA GLY A 156 -0.06 17.93 -13.89
C GLY A 156 1.06 17.35 -14.78
N GLU A 157 2.23 17.07 -14.20
CA GLU A 157 3.35 16.43 -14.91
C GLU A 157 3.14 14.92 -15.05
N PRO A 158 3.83 14.23 -15.99
CA PRO A 158 3.89 12.77 -16.02
C PRO A 158 4.50 12.24 -14.71
N TYR A 159 3.74 11.40 -13.98
CA TYR A 159 4.14 10.93 -12.65
C TYR A 159 4.12 9.41 -12.46
N SER A 160 3.68 8.64 -13.45
CA SER A 160 3.54 7.17 -13.34
C SER A 160 4.85 6.49 -12.95
N ASP A 161 5.97 6.90 -13.55
CA ASP A 161 7.30 6.40 -13.24
C ASP A 161 7.76 6.79 -11.81
N LYS A 162 7.60 8.07 -11.46
CA LYS A 162 7.91 8.58 -10.12
C LYS A 162 7.06 7.87 -9.04
N ALA A 163 5.77 7.63 -9.30
CA ALA A 163 4.87 6.92 -8.40
C ALA A 163 5.30 5.46 -8.19
N ALA A 164 5.71 4.78 -9.27
CA ALA A 164 6.22 3.41 -9.19
C ALA A 164 7.52 3.33 -8.40
N MET A 165 8.48 4.23 -8.63
CA MET A 165 9.73 4.30 -7.86
C MET A 165 9.48 4.62 -6.39
N ALA A 166 8.59 5.58 -6.09
CA ALA A 166 8.22 5.93 -4.72
C ALA A 166 7.60 4.75 -3.98
N LYS A 167 6.64 4.05 -4.61
CA LYS A 167 5.97 2.89 -4.02
C LYS A 167 6.94 1.74 -3.79
N LEU A 168 7.78 1.42 -4.74
CA LEU A 168 8.78 0.37 -4.62
C LEU A 168 9.73 0.64 -3.45
N PHE A 169 10.37 1.81 -3.45
CA PHE A 169 11.38 2.14 -2.46
C PHE A 169 10.80 2.33 -1.06
N ALA A 170 9.66 3.01 -0.92
CA ALA A 170 9.03 3.25 0.38
C ALA A 170 8.54 1.95 1.02
N SER A 171 7.96 1.02 0.25
CA SER A 171 7.49 -0.27 0.78
C SER A 171 8.64 -1.17 1.23
N GLU A 172 9.73 -1.26 0.47
CA GLU A 172 10.95 -1.99 0.86
C GLU A 172 11.61 -1.35 2.08
N THR A 173 11.61 -0.02 2.17
CA THR A 173 12.08 0.72 3.35
C THR A 173 11.24 0.44 4.57
N ALA A 174 9.92 0.44 4.46
CA ALA A 174 9.02 0.14 5.57
C ALA A 174 9.25 -1.27 6.12
N ARG A 175 9.40 -2.27 5.24
CA ARG A 175 9.74 -3.63 5.65
C ARG A 175 11.06 -3.70 6.42
N GLU A 176 12.09 -3.06 5.89
CA GLU A 176 13.43 -3.08 6.48
C GLU A 176 13.47 -2.35 7.83
N VAL A 177 12.89 -1.15 7.91
CA VAL A 177 12.89 -0.30 9.11
C VAL A 177 12.07 -0.94 10.23
N THR A 178 10.89 -1.48 9.92
CA THR A 178 10.04 -2.12 10.94
C THR A 178 10.65 -3.41 11.46
N TRP A 179 11.30 -4.21 10.61
CA TRP A 179 12.05 -5.39 11.02
C TRP A 179 13.20 -5.03 11.98
N ARG A 180 13.98 -4.01 11.65
CA ARG A 180 15.07 -3.50 12.50
C ARG A 180 14.56 -2.92 13.80
N ALA A 181 13.41 -2.25 13.79
CA ALA A 181 12.78 -1.73 15.00
C ALA A 181 12.42 -2.88 15.97
N VAL A 182 11.75 -3.93 15.48
CA VAL A 182 11.48 -5.13 16.30
C VAL A 182 12.77 -5.71 16.88
N GLN A 183 13.85 -5.80 16.09
CA GLN A 183 15.13 -6.31 16.55
C GLN A 183 15.75 -5.43 17.65
N LEU A 184 15.66 -4.10 17.54
CA LEU A 184 16.16 -3.16 18.55
C LEU A 184 15.40 -3.26 19.88
N PHE A 185 14.11 -3.57 19.84
CA PHE A 185 13.29 -3.83 21.03
C PHE A 185 13.58 -5.20 21.66
N GLY A 186 14.19 -6.12 20.93
CA GLY A 186 14.46 -7.48 21.40
C GLY A 186 13.16 -8.24 21.72
N GLY A 187 13.12 -8.97 22.82
CA GLY A 187 11.92 -9.72 23.24
C GLY A 187 10.66 -8.87 23.37
N TYR A 188 10.80 -7.64 23.84
CA TYR A 188 9.67 -6.71 23.92
C TYR A 188 9.10 -6.31 22.56
N GLY A 189 9.91 -6.24 21.52
CA GLY A 189 9.45 -5.99 20.16
C GLY A 189 8.61 -7.11 19.55
N TYR A 190 8.66 -8.30 20.15
CA TYR A 190 7.90 -9.48 19.72
C TYR A 190 6.57 -9.63 20.45
N THR A 191 6.34 -8.83 21.50
CA THR A 191 5.08 -8.80 22.27
C THR A 191 4.16 -7.70 21.74
N ARG A 192 2.88 -7.78 22.09
CA ARG A 192 1.87 -6.78 21.70
C ARG A 192 1.85 -5.53 22.59
N ASP A 193 2.70 -5.47 23.60
CA ASP A 193 2.80 -4.33 24.51
C ASP A 193 3.42 -3.10 23.84
N TYR A 194 4.17 -3.33 22.75
CA TYR A 194 4.80 -2.28 21.95
C TYR A 194 4.29 -2.31 20.50
N PRO A 195 4.23 -1.16 19.81
CA PRO A 195 3.58 -1.06 18.50
C PRO A 195 4.40 -1.67 17.36
N VAL A 196 5.69 -1.94 17.53
CA VAL A 196 6.61 -2.28 16.44
C VAL A 196 6.31 -3.63 15.77
N GLU A 197 5.77 -4.61 16.51
CA GLU A 197 5.33 -5.90 15.95
C GLU A 197 4.16 -5.70 14.96
N ARG A 198 3.21 -4.81 15.32
CA ARG A 198 2.08 -4.47 14.46
C ARG A 198 2.55 -3.71 13.23
N MET A 199 3.44 -2.73 13.39
CA MET A 199 4.01 -1.96 12.28
C MET A 199 4.73 -2.89 11.29
N MET A 200 5.45 -3.90 11.77
CA MET A 200 6.10 -4.89 10.90
C MET A 200 5.09 -5.74 10.11
N ARG A 201 3.99 -6.18 10.74
CA ARG A 201 2.93 -6.91 10.05
C ARG A 201 2.21 -6.02 9.03
N ASP A 202 1.93 -4.78 9.39
CA ASP A 202 1.23 -3.81 8.56
C ASP A 202 2.08 -3.36 7.36
N ALA A 203 3.39 -3.20 7.53
CA ALA A 203 4.30 -2.82 6.47
C ALA A 203 4.31 -3.82 5.31
N LYS A 204 4.14 -5.12 5.59
CA LYS A 204 4.28 -6.16 4.55
C LYS A 204 3.30 -6.02 3.40
N ILE A 205 2.07 -5.59 3.65
CA ILE A 205 1.06 -5.45 2.59
C ILE A 205 1.44 -4.36 1.57
N THR A 206 2.22 -3.35 1.98
CA THR A 206 2.61 -2.25 1.11
C THR A 206 3.50 -2.69 -0.06
N GLU A 207 4.15 -3.85 0.02
CA GLU A 207 4.89 -4.47 -1.08
C GLU A 207 3.97 -5.23 -2.06
N ILE A 208 2.70 -5.51 -1.69
CA ILE A 208 1.81 -6.44 -2.38
C ILE A 208 0.69 -5.70 -3.12
N TYR A 209 -0.14 -4.94 -2.40
CA TYR A 209 -1.30 -4.29 -3.03
C TYR A 209 -0.93 -3.06 -3.85
N GLU A 210 -1.88 -2.55 -4.66
CA GLU A 210 -1.66 -1.49 -5.67
C GLU A 210 -0.52 -1.83 -6.66
N GLY A 211 -0.40 -3.13 -6.94
CA GLY A 211 0.68 -3.71 -7.74
C GLY A 211 1.89 -4.12 -6.90
N THR A 212 2.30 -5.37 -7.01
CA THR A 212 3.46 -5.90 -6.27
C THR A 212 4.74 -5.14 -6.61
N SER A 213 5.80 -5.34 -5.81
CA SER A 213 7.13 -4.75 -6.08
C SER A 213 7.63 -5.11 -7.49
N GLU A 214 7.31 -6.31 -7.98
CA GLU A 214 7.65 -6.76 -9.34
C GLU A 214 6.91 -5.95 -10.40
N ILE A 215 5.62 -5.64 -10.18
CA ILE A 215 4.84 -4.78 -11.09
C ILE A 215 5.42 -3.37 -11.11
N GLN A 216 5.86 -2.81 -9.97
CA GLN A 216 6.53 -1.51 -9.98
C GLN A 216 7.81 -1.53 -10.81
N LYS A 217 8.63 -2.58 -10.67
CA LYS A 217 9.84 -2.77 -11.47
C LYS A 217 9.53 -2.86 -12.98
N MET A 218 8.44 -3.54 -13.36
CA MET A 218 7.99 -3.59 -14.76
C MET A 218 7.59 -2.21 -15.28
N VAL A 219 6.88 -1.40 -14.49
CA VAL A 219 6.50 -0.04 -14.89
C VAL A 219 7.73 0.84 -15.08
N ILE A 220 8.66 0.82 -14.13
CA ILE A 220 9.91 1.59 -14.19
C ILE A 220 10.73 1.18 -15.42
N ALA A 221 10.97 -0.12 -15.59
CA ALA A 221 11.72 -0.63 -16.73
C ALA A 221 11.06 -0.29 -18.07
N GLY A 222 9.72 -0.41 -18.16
CA GLY A 222 8.96 -0.05 -19.35
C GLY A 222 9.06 1.43 -19.70
N ASN A 223 9.24 2.33 -18.75
CA ASN A 223 9.48 3.75 -18.98
C ASN A 223 10.95 4.04 -19.34
N LEU A 224 11.88 3.36 -18.71
CA LEU A 224 13.33 3.52 -18.95
C LEU A 224 13.76 3.04 -20.35
N LEU A 225 13.09 2.01 -20.89
CA LEU A 225 13.45 1.36 -22.15
C LEU A 225 12.64 1.86 -23.39
N LYS A 226 11.86 2.91 -23.22
CA LYS A 226 11.20 3.61 -24.34
C LYS A 226 12.18 4.49 -25.09
#